data_e1e93d35c37f22d33b674208ef8e6eac
#
_entry.id   e1e93d35c37f22d33b674208ef8e6eac
#
_cell.length_a   1.000
_cell.length_b   1.000
_cell.length_c   1.000
_cell.angle_alpha   90.00
_cell.angle_beta   90.00
_cell.angle_gamma   90.00
#
_symmetry.space_group_name_H-M   'P 1'
#
loop_
_entity.id
_entity.type
_entity.pdbx_description
1 polymer ?
#
loop_
_entity_poly.entity_id
_entity_poly.type
_entity_poly.pdbx_seq_one_letter_code
_entity_poly.pdbx_strand_id
1 'polypeptide(L)'
;SLRQLRLRLGKRPALELLDRVWRLDVHCSKGTYIRTLCADIGKRLGCGAVMSALCRAEAGGFLLSEAVSLDDLAKMDEVGRLALLKRPEDTFMAAWPAYRPIDFYARLLYHGCAVALRKLPGAPAFAEGGRMRLYDAKGFFGVASFVTDEEGAPALHIEKILRIDPPQEKPEPADGEDA
;
A
#
# COMPACT_ATOMS: atom_id res chain seq x y z
N SER A 1 5.49 10.68 4.10
CA SER A 1 5.21 10.22 5.47
C SER A 1 5.83 11.19 6.48
N LEU A 2 5.02 11.65 7.42
CA LEU A 2 5.47 12.51 8.52
C LEU A 2 6.27 11.67 9.53
N ARG A 3 7.52 12.06 9.78
CA ARG A 3 8.36 11.45 10.81
C ARG A 3 8.77 12.52 11.81
N GLN A 4 8.45 12.32 13.09
CA GLN A 4 8.96 13.17 14.16
C GLN A 4 10.34 12.69 14.58
N LEU A 5 11.30 13.59 14.56
CA LEU A 5 12.70 13.31 14.79
C LEU A 5 13.19 14.12 16.01
N ARG A 6 13.85 13.46 16.95
CA ARG A 6 14.64 14.14 17.99
C ARG A 6 16.12 14.06 17.65
N LEU A 7 16.73 15.21 17.44
CA LEU A 7 18.12 15.37 17.07
C LEU A 7 18.93 15.82 18.26
N ARG A 8 20.05 15.17 18.56
CA ARG A 8 21.04 15.65 19.50
C ARG A 8 22.21 16.25 18.73
N LEU A 9 22.48 17.52 18.96
CA LEU A 9 23.62 18.24 18.41
C LEU A 9 24.73 18.33 19.47
N GLY A 10 25.98 18.00 19.13
CA GLY A 10 27.09 18.08 20.06
C GLY A 10 28.45 18.06 19.37
N LYS A 11 29.35 18.94 19.77
CA LYS A 11 30.84 18.81 19.57
C LYS A 11 31.42 18.06 20.75
N ARG A 12 32.37 17.12 20.50
CA ARG A 12 33.18 16.51 21.56
C ARG A 12 34.07 17.55 22.25
N PRO A 13 34.46 17.38 23.52
CA PRO A 13 33.93 16.59 24.61
C PRO A 13 33.56 17.47 25.81
N ALA A 14 32.34 17.71 26.08
CA ALA A 14 31.95 18.12 27.41
C ALA A 14 30.53 17.59 27.70
N LEU A 15 30.37 16.98 28.85
CA LEU A 15 29.11 16.50 29.39
C LEU A 15 27.98 17.56 29.38
N GLU A 16 28.33 18.82 29.30
CA GLU A 16 27.39 19.97 29.31
C GLU A 16 26.63 20.19 27.99
N LEU A 17 26.99 19.51 26.90
CA LEU A 17 26.33 19.63 25.60
C LEU A 17 25.20 18.61 25.36
N LEU A 18 24.92 17.75 26.32
CA LEU A 18 23.84 16.74 26.25
C LEU A 18 22.43 17.37 26.29
N ASP A 19 22.30 18.65 26.64
CA ASP A 19 21.00 19.32 26.76
C ASP A 19 20.43 19.91 25.46
N ARG A 20 21.18 19.88 24.37
CA ARG A 20 20.68 20.38 23.08
C ARG A 20 20.02 19.29 22.27
N VAL A 21 18.78 18.99 22.63
CA VAL A 21 17.90 18.09 21.85
C VAL A 21 16.96 18.93 21.01
N TRP A 22 17.02 18.74 19.71
CA TRP A 22 16.08 19.36 18.78
C TRP A 22 15.05 18.35 18.32
N ARG A 23 13.81 18.79 18.24
CA ARG A 23 12.72 18.02 17.65
C ARG A 23 12.47 18.54 16.24
N LEU A 24 12.47 17.62 15.27
CA LEU A 24 12.18 17.95 13.88
C LEU A 24 11.01 17.09 13.41
N ASP A 25 10.07 17.72 12.71
CA ASP A 25 9.04 17.03 11.94
C ASP A 25 9.52 16.95 10.49
N VAL A 26 9.63 15.73 9.97
CA VAL A 26 10.20 15.50 8.64
C VAL A 26 9.17 14.81 7.76
N HIS A 27 8.80 15.47 6.67
CA HIS A 27 8.04 14.88 5.59
C HIS A 27 8.99 14.46 4.47
N CYS A 28 9.03 13.18 4.13
CA CYS A 28 9.97 12.65 3.15
C CYS A 28 9.39 11.46 2.38
N SER A 29 9.95 11.22 1.20
CA SER A 29 9.60 10.08 0.35
C SER A 29 10.11 8.75 0.91
N LYS A 30 9.65 7.65 0.33
CA LYS A 30 10.17 6.30 0.56
C LYS A 30 11.68 6.28 0.27
N GLY A 31 12.45 5.58 1.10
CA GLY A 31 13.90 5.40 0.94
C GLY A 31 14.76 6.45 1.65
N THR A 32 14.18 7.52 2.22
CA THR A 32 14.95 8.50 2.99
C THR A 32 15.43 7.92 4.32
N TYR A 33 16.74 7.89 4.51
CA TYR A 33 17.38 7.44 5.75
C TYR A 33 17.50 8.59 6.75
N ILE A 34 16.67 8.60 7.77
CA ILE A 34 16.62 9.71 8.74
C ILE A 34 17.89 9.82 9.56
N ARG A 35 18.59 8.72 9.85
CA ARG A 35 19.91 8.75 10.50
C ARG A 35 20.94 9.53 9.67
N THR A 36 20.96 9.30 8.37
CA THR A 36 21.85 10.01 7.44
C THR A 36 21.48 11.50 7.39
N LEU A 37 20.19 11.81 7.30
CA LEU A 37 19.73 13.21 7.35
C LEU A 37 20.20 13.92 8.62
N CYS A 38 20.15 13.27 9.79
CA CYS A 38 20.68 13.84 11.04
C CYS A 38 22.18 14.12 10.96
N ALA A 39 22.95 13.17 10.48
CA ALA A 39 24.40 13.30 10.32
C ALA A 39 24.75 14.45 9.36
N ASP A 40 24.03 14.56 8.23
CA ASP A 40 24.24 15.61 7.23
C ASP A 40 23.90 17.01 7.79
N ILE A 41 22.81 17.14 8.55
CA ILE A 41 22.47 18.39 9.25
C ILE A 41 23.60 18.79 10.19
N GLY A 42 24.05 17.85 11.03
CA GLY A 42 25.13 18.11 11.98
C GLY A 42 26.45 18.48 11.30
N LYS A 43 26.76 17.84 10.17
CA LYS A 43 27.93 18.16 9.35
C LYS A 43 27.85 19.58 8.80
N ARG A 44 26.70 19.97 8.24
CA ARG A 44 26.50 21.33 7.70
C ARG A 44 26.56 22.42 8.77
N LEU A 45 26.10 22.12 9.99
CA LEU A 45 26.18 23.02 11.14
C LEU A 45 27.58 23.04 11.77
N GLY A 46 28.52 22.20 11.34
CA GLY A 46 29.88 22.12 11.84
C GLY A 46 30.01 21.55 13.26
N CYS A 47 28.93 21.02 13.85
CA CYS A 47 28.93 20.49 15.21
C CYS A 47 28.72 18.98 15.32
N GLY A 48 28.41 18.31 14.22
CA GLY A 48 27.95 16.92 14.23
C GLY A 48 26.55 16.76 14.83
N ALA A 49 25.87 15.67 14.50
CA ALA A 49 24.59 15.34 15.09
C ALA A 49 24.32 13.84 15.03
N VAL A 50 23.52 13.34 15.97
CA VAL A 50 23.04 11.95 16.01
C VAL A 50 21.53 11.92 16.26
N MET A 51 20.88 10.93 15.68
CA MET A 51 19.48 10.66 15.95
C MET A 51 19.35 10.00 17.32
N SER A 52 18.67 10.64 18.26
CA SER A 52 18.45 10.11 19.62
C SER A 52 17.13 9.35 19.75
N ALA A 53 16.12 9.72 18.97
CA ALA A 53 14.83 9.04 18.93
C ALA A 53 14.16 9.26 17.58
N LEU A 54 13.29 8.33 17.18
CA LEU A 54 12.49 8.44 15.98
C LEU A 54 11.08 7.92 16.26
N CYS A 55 10.09 8.73 15.91
CA CYS A 55 8.70 8.31 15.89
C CYS A 55 8.17 8.47 14.46
N ARG A 56 7.54 7.44 13.93
CA ARG A 56 6.89 7.51 12.63
C ARG A 56 5.41 7.81 12.85
N ALA A 57 5.01 9.06 12.65
CA ALA A 57 3.64 9.49 12.86
C ALA A 57 2.69 9.03 11.75
N GLU A 58 3.24 8.82 10.53
CA GLU A 58 2.46 8.39 9.36
C GLU A 58 3.32 7.52 8.43
N ALA A 59 2.72 6.52 7.81
CA ALA A 59 3.34 5.71 6.75
C ALA A 59 2.27 5.11 5.82
N GLY A 60 2.37 5.43 4.51
CA GLY A 60 1.48 4.84 3.49
C GLY A 60 0.00 5.15 3.71
N GLY A 61 -0.31 6.33 4.25
CA GLY A 61 -1.68 6.73 4.56
C GLY A 61 -2.20 6.23 5.91
N PHE A 62 -1.39 5.47 6.68
CA PHE A 62 -1.76 5.03 8.02
C PHE A 62 -1.18 5.98 9.06
N LEU A 63 -2.01 6.45 9.99
CA LEU A 63 -1.64 7.35 11.07
C LEU A 63 -1.27 6.56 12.33
N LEU A 64 -0.26 7.00 13.06
CA LEU A 64 0.09 6.43 14.35
C LEU A 64 -1.04 6.55 15.39
N SER A 65 -1.84 7.61 15.30
CA SER A 65 -2.99 7.83 16.18
C SER A 65 -4.10 6.78 16.01
N GLU A 66 -4.13 6.08 14.86
CA GLU A 66 -5.08 5.00 14.56
C GLU A 66 -4.48 3.61 14.81
N ALA A 67 -3.21 3.55 15.20
CA ALA A 67 -2.53 2.29 15.43
C ALA A 67 -2.92 1.70 16.79
N VAL A 68 -3.07 0.40 16.82
CA VAL A 68 -3.29 -0.38 18.05
C VAL A 68 -1.96 -0.91 18.53
N SER A 69 -1.69 -0.84 19.85
CA SER A 69 -0.47 -1.38 20.41
C SER A 69 -0.50 -2.92 20.40
N LEU A 70 0.68 -3.56 20.38
CA LEU A 70 0.76 -5.02 20.49
C LEU A 70 0.19 -5.53 21.81
N ASP A 71 0.37 -4.77 22.90
CA ASP A 71 -0.16 -5.13 24.22
C ASP A 71 -1.69 -5.07 24.26
N ASP A 72 -2.30 -4.09 23.60
CA ASP A 72 -3.75 -3.99 23.50
C ASP A 72 -4.31 -5.08 22.59
N LEU A 73 -3.64 -5.34 21.46
CA LEU A 73 -4.02 -6.42 20.56
C LEU A 73 -3.95 -7.80 21.23
N ALA A 74 -2.97 -8.02 22.11
CA ALA A 74 -2.81 -9.27 22.86
C ALA A 74 -3.95 -9.50 23.87
N LYS A 75 -4.55 -8.43 24.40
CA LYS A 75 -5.68 -8.50 25.35
C LYS A 75 -7.05 -8.69 24.68
N MET A 76 -7.13 -8.45 23.36
CA MET A 76 -8.38 -8.59 22.62
C MET A 76 -8.69 -10.06 22.34
N ASP A 77 -9.97 -10.37 22.29
CA ASP A 77 -10.47 -11.63 21.76
C ASP A 77 -10.34 -11.69 20.22
N GLU A 78 -10.66 -12.82 19.63
CA GLU A 78 -10.59 -13.02 18.18
C GLU A 78 -11.52 -12.09 17.42
N VAL A 79 -12.74 -11.88 17.91
CA VAL A 79 -13.74 -11.00 17.28
C VAL A 79 -13.25 -9.57 17.26
N GLY A 80 -12.69 -9.09 18.37
CA GLY A 80 -12.11 -7.75 18.48
C GLY A 80 -10.94 -7.54 17.52
N ARG A 81 -10.04 -8.55 17.39
CA ARG A 81 -8.92 -8.50 16.43
C ARG A 81 -9.39 -8.47 14.99
N LEU A 82 -10.38 -9.30 14.64
CA LEU A 82 -10.95 -9.33 13.28
C LEU A 82 -11.63 -8.00 12.91
N ALA A 83 -12.28 -7.33 13.86
CA ALA A 83 -12.92 -6.03 13.65
C ALA A 83 -11.93 -4.91 13.32
N LEU A 84 -10.64 -5.07 13.70
CA LEU A 84 -9.57 -4.11 13.37
C LEU A 84 -9.04 -4.25 11.95
N LEU A 85 -9.34 -5.35 11.26
CA LEU A 85 -8.85 -5.57 9.90
C LEU A 85 -9.50 -4.59 8.94
N LYS A 86 -8.66 -3.82 8.25
CA LYS A 86 -9.10 -2.93 7.17
C LYS A 86 -9.08 -3.71 5.86
N ARG A 87 -10.10 -3.52 5.03
CA ARG A 87 -10.10 -4.11 3.68
C ARG A 87 -8.99 -3.45 2.86
N PRO A 88 -8.26 -4.19 2.02
CA PRO A 88 -7.16 -3.64 1.23
C PRO A 88 -7.57 -2.41 0.40
N GLU A 89 -8.76 -2.46 -0.21
CA GLU A 89 -9.29 -1.40 -1.06
C GLU A 89 -9.64 -0.11 -0.31
N ASP A 90 -9.83 -0.18 1.01
CA ASP A 90 -10.15 0.98 1.87
C ASP A 90 -8.89 1.65 2.47
N THR A 91 -7.71 1.15 2.13
CA THR A 91 -6.42 1.65 2.61
C THR A 91 -5.80 2.65 1.63
N PHE A 92 -4.50 2.57 1.40
CA PHE A 92 -3.79 3.42 0.44
C PHE A 92 -4.30 3.30 -1.00
N MET A 93 -5.03 2.24 -1.33
CA MET A 93 -5.66 2.04 -2.63
C MET A 93 -6.94 2.87 -2.79
N ALA A 94 -7.52 3.40 -1.71
CA ALA A 94 -8.78 4.15 -1.76
C ALA A 94 -8.72 5.37 -2.71
N ALA A 95 -7.53 5.95 -2.89
CA ALA A 95 -7.30 7.06 -3.83
C ALA A 95 -7.35 6.64 -5.32
N TRP A 96 -7.27 5.35 -5.64
CA TRP A 96 -7.33 4.88 -7.01
C TRP A 96 -8.76 4.73 -7.49
N PRO A 97 -9.06 5.01 -8.76
CA PRO A 97 -10.39 4.81 -9.31
C PRO A 97 -10.87 3.37 -9.12
N ALA A 98 -12.15 3.20 -8.88
CA ALA A 98 -12.81 1.90 -8.86
C ALA A 98 -13.45 1.64 -10.21
N TYR A 99 -13.32 0.41 -10.73
CA TYR A 99 -13.92 0.00 -11.97
C TYR A 99 -14.49 -1.42 -11.88
N ARG A 100 -15.67 -1.61 -12.45
CA ARG A 100 -16.31 -2.91 -12.54
C ARG A 100 -16.55 -3.24 -14.02
N PRO A 101 -15.64 -3.99 -14.65
CA PRO A 101 -15.89 -4.52 -15.99
C PRO A 101 -17.06 -5.52 -15.98
N ILE A 102 -17.65 -5.76 -17.15
CA ILE A 102 -18.60 -6.87 -17.29
C ILE A 102 -17.90 -8.20 -17.05
N ASP A 103 -18.63 -9.23 -16.64
CA ASP A 103 -18.09 -10.50 -16.14
C ASP A 103 -17.10 -11.17 -17.11
N PHE A 104 -17.35 -11.05 -18.40
CA PHE A 104 -16.44 -11.59 -19.42
C PHE A 104 -15.04 -10.96 -19.33
N TYR A 105 -14.97 -9.64 -19.30
CA TYR A 105 -13.68 -8.94 -19.20
C TYR A 105 -13.06 -9.01 -17.81
N ALA A 106 -13.88 -9.10 -16.75
CA ALA A 106 -13.39 -9.37 -15.40
C ALA A 106 -12.62 -10.68 -15.35
N ARG A 107 -13.13 -11.74 -15.98
CA ARG A 107 -12.45 -13.05 -16.08
C ARG A 107 -11.16 -12.97 -16.89
N LEU A 108 -11.16 -12.28 -18.04
CA LEU A 108 -9.93 -12.11 -18.83
C LEU A 108 -8.84 -11.40 -18.04
N LEU A 109 -9.20 -10.30 -17.36
CA LEU A 109 -8.26 -9.57 -16.49
C LEU A 109 -7.77 -10.45 -15.34
N TYR A 110 -8.67 -11.19 -14.70
CA TYR A 110 -8.32 -12.12 -13.62
C TYR A 110 -7.29 -13.17 -14.06
N HIS A 111 -7.38 -13.65 -15.30
CA HIS A 111 -6.42 -14.61 -15.87
C HIS A 111 -5.17 -13.95 -16.48
N GLY A 112 -4.97 -12.65 -16.26
CA GLY A 112 -3.75 -11.96 -16.68
C GLY A 112 -3.76 -11.47 -18.14
N CYS A 113 -4.91 -11.52 -18.83
CA CYS A 113 -5.00 -10.97 -20.17
C CYS A 113 -5.06 -9.44 -20.13
N ALA A 114 -4.29 -8.77 -20.98
CA ALA A 114 -4.47 -7.35 -21.24
C ALA A 114 -5.75 -7.13 -22.05
N VAL A 115 -6.58 -6.17 -21.63
CA VAL A 115 -7.84 -5.85 -22.32
C VAL A 115 -7.81 -4.40 -22.80
N ALA A 116 -7.92 -4.21 -24.12
CA ALA A 116 -7.94 -2.89 -24.71
C ALA A 116 -9.05 -2.01 -24.14
N LEU A 117 -8.77 -0.76 -23.79
CA LEU A 117 -9.73 0.14 -23.14
C LEU A 117 -10.99 0.39 -23.98
N ARG A 118 -10.88 0.35 -25.31
CA ARG A 118 -12.03 0.45 -26.24
C ARG A 118 -13.10 -0.63 -26.02
N LYS A 119 -12.73 -1.76 -25.39
CA LYS A 119 -13.61 -2.86 -25.04
C LYS A 119 -14.21 -2.77 -23.62
N LEU A 120 -13.79 -1.76 -22.85
CA LEU A 120 -14.13 -1.59 -21.46
C LEU A 120 -15.02 -0.33 -21.27
N PRO A 121 -16.34 -0.43 -21.51
CA PRO A 121 -17.23 0.72 -21.41
C PRO A 121 -17.24 1.27 -19.99
N GLY A 122 -17.17 2.59 -19.85
CA GLY A 122 -17.14 3.27 -18.55
C GLY A 122 -15.83 3.14 -17.78
N ALA A 123 -14.77 2.58 -18.39
CA ALA A 123 -13.45 2.61 -17.78
C ALA A 123 -12.96 4.05 -17.61
N PRO A 124 -12.23 4.37 -16.53
CA PRO A 124 -11.58 5.66 -16.37
C PRO A 124 -10.64 5.98 -17.54
N ALA A 125 -10.40 7.27 -17.78
CA ALA A 125 -9.49 7.72 -18.82
C ALA A 125 -8.08 7.13 -18.63
N PHE A 126 -7.43 6.81 -19.75
CA PHE A 126 -6.07 6.30 -19.73
C PHE A 126 -5.11 7.30 -19.07
N ALA A 127 -4.30 6.78 -18.16
CA ALA A 127 -3.20 7.51 -17.55
C ALA A 127 -2.02 6.54 -17.44
N GLU A 128 -0.95 6.80 -18.19
CA GLU A 128 0.22 5.91 -18.19
C GLU A 128 0.75 5.66 -16.78
N GLY A 129 0.93 4.38 -16.44
CA GLY A 129 1.31 3.97 -15.08
C GLY A 129 0.24 4.21 -14.01
N GLY A 130 -0.93 4.71 -14.38
CA GLY A 130 -2.07 4.85 -13.48
C GLY A 130 -2.60 3.49 -13.05
N ARG A 131 -3.15 3.44 -11.84
CA ARG A 131 -3.73 2.23 -11.25
C ARG A 131 -5.21 2.39 -10.99
N MET A 132 -5.93 1.28 -10.96
CA MET A 132 -7.32 1.21 -10.57
C MET A 132 -7.65 -0.05 -9.78
N ARG A 133 -8.69 0.04 -8.99
CA ARG A 133 -9.25 -1.08 -8.23
C ARG A 133 -10.29 -1.78 -9.10
N LEU A 134 -10.19 -3.10 -9.19
CA LEU A 134 -11.11 -3.91 -9.98
C LEU A 134 -12.12 -4.63 -9.08
N TYR A 135 -13.37 -4.58 -9.51
CA TYR A 135 -14.51 -5.21 -8.84
C TYR A 135 -15.26 -6.10 -9.81
N ASP A 136 -15.81 -7.20 -9.31
CA ASP A 136 -16.79 -8.03 -9.99
C ASP A 136 -18.09 -8.15 -9.18
N ALA A 137 -18.94 -9.10 -9.49
CA ALA A 137 -20.19 -9.34 -8.75
C ALA A 137 -19.95 -9.75 -7.28
N LYS A 138 -18.79 -10.35 -6.97
CA LYS A 138 -18.40 -10.78 -5.61
C LYS A 138 -17.66 -9.69 -4.84
N GLY A 139 -17.34 -8.54 -5.44
CA GLY A 139 -16.64 -7.42 -4.82
C GLY A 139 -15.24 -7.16 -5.37
N PHE A 140 -14.36 -6.59 -4.56
CA PHE A 140 -12.98 -6.28 -4.92
C PHE A 140 -12.17 -7.56 -5.19
N PHE A 141 -11.49 -7.63 -6.33
CA PHE A 141 -10.65 -8.79 -6.65
C PHE A 141 -9.19 -8.45 -6.97
N GLY A 142 -8.86 -7.22 -7.31
CA GLY A 142 -7.48 -6.91 -7.62
C GLY A 142 -7.24 -5.47 -8.07
N VAL A 143 -6.00 -5.23 -8.42
CA VAL A 143 -5.50 -3.95 -8.93
C VAL A 143 -5.01 -4.15 -10.35
N ALA A 144 -5.39 -3.24 -11.24
CA ALA A 144 -4.87 -3.18 -12.60
C ALA A 144 -4.14 -1.88 -12.84
N SER A 145 -3.22 -1.90 -13.78
CA SER A 145 -2.52 -0.74 -14.32
C SER A 145 -2.89 -0.50 -15.77
N PHE A 146 -2.83 0.75 -16.17
CA PHE A 146 -2.89 1.10 -17.58
C PHE A 146 -1.56 0.76 -18.27
N VAL A 147 -1.66 0.08 -19.37
CA VAL A 147 -0.51 -0.34 -20.20
C VAL A 147 -0.81 -0.01 -21.66
N THR A 148 0.22 -0.07 -22.48
CA THR A 148 0.09 -0.04 -23.95
C THR A 148 0.21 -1.49 -24.43
N ASP A 149 -0.74 -1.96 -25.24
CA ASP A 149 -0.70 -3.31 -25.80
C ASP A 149 0.31 -3.43 -26.95
N GLU A 150 0.45 -4.63 -27.52
CA GLU A 150 1.39 -4.91 -28.61
C GLU A 150 1.10 -4.10 -29.88
N GLU A 151 -0.13 -3.63 -30.06
CA GLU A 151 -0.57 -2.80 -31.18
C GLU A 151 -0.36 -1.30 -30.90
N GLY A 152 0.18 -0.92 -29.74
CA GLY A 152 0.34 0.46 -29.29
C GLY A 152 -0.95 1.11 -28.76
N ALA A 153 -2.01 0.32 -28.52
CA ALA A 153 -3.28 0.84 -28.04
C ALA A 153 -3.38 0.81 -26.50
N PRO A 154 -4.09 1.78 -25.89
CA PRO A 154 -4.33 1.77 -24.45
C PRO A 154 -5.09 0.52 -24.01
N ALA A 155 -4.56 -0.15 -22.99
CA ALA A 155 -5.13 -1.37 -22.44
C ALA A 155 -5.05 -1.37 -20.90
N LEU A 156 -5.82 -2.24 -20.27
CA LEU A 156 -5.80 -2.51 -18.85
C LEU A 156 -5.23 -3.92 -18.61
N HIS A 157 -4.28 -4.01 -17.70
CA HIS A 157 -3.66 -5.28 -17.33
C HIS A 157 -3.69 -5.46 -15.82
N ILE A 158 -3.99 -6.66 -15.33
CA ILE A 158 -3.97 -6.97 -13.89
C ILE A 158 -2.53 -6.90 -13.37
N GLU A 159 -2.31 -6.09 -12.33
CA GLU A 159 -1.02 -5.98 -11.67
C GLU A 159 -0.95 -6.94 -10.47
N LYS A 160 -2.06 -7.05 -9.74
CA LYS A 160 -2.14 -7.89 -8.55
C LYS A 160 -3.55 -8.41 -8.32
N ILE A 161 -3.68 -9.72 -8.17
CA ILE A 161 -4.89 -10.37 -7.68
C ILE A 161 -4.81 -10.41 -6.16
N LEU A 162 -5.86 -9.95 -5.49
CA LEU A 162 -5.94 -9.86 -4.02
C LEU A 162 -7.03 -10.75 -3.42
N ARG A 163 -7.97 -11.23 -4.26
CA ARG A 163 -8.94 -12.25 -3.90
C ARG A 163 -8.68 -13.50 -4.74
N ILE A 164 -8.43 -14.62 -4.07
CA ILE A 164 -8.33 -15.92 -4.69
C ILE A 164 -9.70 -16.58 -4.56
N ASP A 165 -10.39 -16.80 -5.67
CA ASP A 165 -11.61 -17.60 -5.66
C ASP A 165 -11.23 -19.04 -5.29
N PRO A 166 -12.02 -19.71 -4.43
CA PRO A 166 -11.78 -21.11 -4.15
C PRO A 166 -11.84 -21.90 -5.49
N PRO A 167 -11.03 -22.96 -5.64
CA PRO A 167 -11.11 -23.82 -6.81
C PRO A 167 -12.57 -24.21 -7.04
N GLN A 168 -13.05 -24.04 -8.27
CA GLN A 168 -14.35 -24.60 -8.62
C GLN A 168 -14.22 -26.11 -8.51
N GLU A 169 -14.98 -26.73 -7.64
CA GLU A 169 -15.15 -28.17 -7.67
C GLU A 169 -15.58 -28.51 -9.11
N LYS A 170 -14.79 -29.35 -9.79
CA LYS A 170 -15.24 -29.92 -11.06
C LYS A 170 -16.55 -30.62 -10.75
N PRO A 171 -17.64 -30.39 -11.52
CA PRO A 171 -18.80 -31.19 -11.34
C PRO A 171 -18.37 -32.67 -11.49
N GLU A 172 -18.70 -33.49 -10.50
CA GLU A 172 -18.51 -34.92 -10.58
C GLU A 172 -19.17 -35.40 -11.89
N PRO A 173 -18.49 -36.25 -12.69
CA PRO A 173 -19.10 -36.84 -13.84
C PRO A 173 -20.37 -37.52 -13.33
N ALA A 174 -21.52 -37.15 -13.91
CA ALA A 174 -22.76 -37.83 -13.64
C ALA A 174 -22.52 -39.33 -13.87
N ASP A 175 -22.63 -40.10 -12.79
CA ASP A 175 -22.55 -41.57 -12.88
C ASP A 175 -23.52 -42.01 -13.97
N GLY A 176 -22.96 -42.55 -15.03
CA GLY A 176 -23.74 -43.09 -16.12
C GLY A 176 -24.64 -44.22 -15.57
N GLU A 177 -25.93 -44.02 -15.69
CA GLU A 177 -26.88 -45.10 -15.62
C GLU A 177 -26.53 -46.07 -16.73
N ASP A 178 -25.86 -47.16 -16.37
CA ASP A 178 -25.82 -48.38 -17.18
C ASP A 178 -27.15 -49.12 -16.98
N ALA A 179 -27.95 -49.09 -18.03
CA ALA A 179 -29.03 -50.02 -18.22
C ALA A 179 -28.60 -51.14 -19.20
#